data_11e414a5edb2e5cde4594f0c289156b4
#
_entry.id   11e414a5edb2e5cde4594f0c289156b4
#
_cell.length_a   1.000
_cell.length_b   1.000
_cell.length_c   1.000
_cell.angle_alpha   90.00
_cell.angle_beta   90.00
_cell.angle_gamma   90.00
#
_symmetry.space_group_name_H-M   'P 1'
#
loop_
_entity.id
_entity.type
_entity.pdbx_description
1 polymer ?
#
loop_
_entity_poly.entity_id
_entity_poly.type
_entity_poly.pdbx_seq_one_letter_code
_entity_poly.pdbx_strand_id
1 'polypeptide(L)'
;CGIAQLLVTSLTGYGFARFKFKGCNILFVFVLITIAMPPQMINIPNYLIMRNLDFYGIIKLIIGTPSPVSLINSPLSFIIPAVLGQGLKSGLFILIFRQFFLGIPNELEEAAMIDGCSHLKTFFKIMLPNAKTALIICGTFVASWYWTDYDGPYLFYTSKRTISMQLIDFNSLIDKYLTLSQQNAYYRIPLQQAACIFCILPLIILFLFSQKFFAQGIERSGLVG
;
A
#
# COMPACT_ATOMS: atom_id res chain seq x y z
N CYS A 1 1.64 5.68 -5.24
CA CYS A 1 2.04 4.44 -4.53
C CYS A 1 0.91 3.43 -4.53
N GLY A 2 -0.27 3.76 -3.97
CA GLY A 2 -1.35 2.81 -3.74
C GLY A 2 -1.83 2.05 -4.98
N ILE A 3 -2.04 2.72 -6.11
CA ILE A 3 -2.45 2.07 -7.37
C ILE A 3 -1.38 1.06 -7.84
N ALA A 4 -0.12 1.45 -7.82
CA ALA A 4 0.98 0.58 -8.21
C ALA A 4 1.05 -0.66 -7.30
N GLN A 5 0.92 -0.46 -5.99
CA GLN A 5 0.87 -1.55 -5.01
C GLN A 5 -0.29 -2.50 -5.26
N LEU A 6 -1.51 -1.98 -5.51
CA LEU A 6 -2.69 -2.81 -5.80
C LEU A 6 -2.50 -3.66 -7.06
N LEU A 7 -1.96 -3.07 -8.13
CA LEU A 7 -1.70 -3.79 -9.36
C LEU A 7 -0.68 -4.92 -9.16
N VAL A 8 0.44 -4.63 -8.49
CA VAL A 8 1.50 -5.61 -8.27
C VAL A 8 1.04 -6.71 -7.31
N THR A 9 0.39 -6.35 -6.19
CA THR A 9 -0.09 -7.35 -5.22
C THR A 9 -1.23 -8.21 -5.79
N SER A 10 -2.11 -7.65 -6.63
CA SER A 10 -3.15 -8.43 -7.31
C SER A 10 -2.54 -9.39 -8.34
N LEU A 11 -1.57 -8.95 -9.14
CA LEU A 11 -0.87 -9.79 -10.11
C LEU A 11 -0.10 -10.92 -9.39
N THR A 12 0.60 -10.60 -8.30
CA THR A 12 1.32 -11.59 -7.48
C THR A 12 0.35 -12.58 -6.84
N GLY A 13 -0.77 -12.11 -6.31
CA GLY A 13 -1.83 -12.95 -5.74
C GLY A 13 -2.44 -13.89 -6.78
N TYR A 14 -2.68 -13.40 -8.01
CA TYR A 14 -3.09 -14.22 -9.14
C TYR A 14 -2.05 -15.29 -9.47
N GLY A 15 -0.76 -14.93 -9.54
CA GLY A 15 0.33 -15.87 -9.75
C GLY A 15 0.33 -17.01 -8.75
N PHE A 16 0.22 -16.71 -7.45
CA PHE A 16 0.14 -17.72 -6.38
C PHE A 16 -1.15 -18.52 -6.37
N ALA A 17 -2.24 -18.02 -6.93
CA ALA A 17 -3.52 -18.72 -7.01
C ALA A 17 -3.56 -19.74 -8.17
N ARG A 18 -2.98 -19.39 -9.32
CA ARG A 18 -3.18 -20.12 -10.59
C ARG A 18 -1.95 -20.90 -11.06
N PHE A 19 -0.75 -20.39 -10.82
CA PHE A 19 0.45 -21.08 -11.30
C PHE A 19 0.97 -22.09 -10.28
N LYS A 20 1.01 -23.37 -10.70
CA LYS A 20 1.61 -24.46 -9.92
C LYS A 20 3.05 -24.66 -10.37
N PHE A 21 4.01 -24.15 -9.60
CA PHE A 21 5.44 -24.34 -9.85
C PHE A 21 6.12 -24.91 -8.59
N LYS A 22 7.27 -25.56 -8.79
CA LYS A 22 8.06 -26.13 -7.67
C LYS A 22 8.49 -25.02 -6.74
N GLY A 23 8.16 -25.12 -5.45
CA GLY A 23 8.51 -24.09 -4.44
C GLY A 23 7.43 -23.01 -4.22
N CYS A 24 6.30 -23.01 -4.96
CA CYS A 24 5.21 -22.03 -4.82
C CYS A 24 4.76 -21.89 -3.35
N ASN A 25 4.55 -23.00 -2.64
CA ASN A 25 4.12 -22.98 -1.24
C ASN A 25 5.19 -22.38 -0.32
N ILE A 26 6.47 -22.68 -0.56
CA ILE A 26 7.58 -22.13 0.23
C ILE A 26 7.65 -20.62 0.05
N LEU A 27 7.58 -20.14 -1.19
CA LEU A 27 7.56 -18.69 -1.47
C LEU A 27 6.34 -18.02 -0.85
N PHE A 28 5.19 -18.68 -0.86
CA PHE A 28 3.99 -18.13 -0.23
C PHE A 28 4.14 -18.07 1.31
N VAL A 29 4.81 -19.02 1.94
CA VAL A 29 5.14 -18.97 3.37
C VAL A 29 6.02 -17.74 3.67
N PHE A 30 7.00 -17.42 2.83
CA PHE A 30 7.77 -16.18 2.99
C PHE A 30 6.88 -14.93 2.90
N VAL A 31 5.89 -14.90 2.01
CA VAL A 31 4.91 -13.80 1.97
C VAL A 31 4.14 -13.72 3.30
N LEU A 32 3.72 -14.84 3.88
CA LEU A 32 3.04 -14.86 5.18
C LEU A 32 3.93 -14.37 6.31
N ILE A 33 5.22 -14.70 6.30
CA ILE A 33 6.20 -14.20 7.28
C ILE A 33 6.28 -12.68 7.23
N THR A 34 6.22 -12.06 6.04
CA THR A 34 6.25 -10.59 5.92
C THR A 34 5.07 -9.91 6.61
N ILE A 35 3.93 -10.59 6.76
CA ILE A 35 2.76 -10.06 7.48
C ILE A 35 3.04 -9.95 8.99
N ALA A 36 3.79 -10.91 9.53
CA ALA A 36 4.14 -10.95 10.95
C ALA A 36 5.29 -9.99 11.31
N MET A 37 6.09 -9.55 10.33
CA MET A 37 7.22 -8.66 10.58
C MET A 37 6.76 -7.24 10.92
N PRO A 38 7.24 -6.63 12.01
CA PRO A 38 6.96 -5.24 12.33
C PRO A 38 7.54 -4.31 11.24
N PRO A 39 6.77 -3.31 10.74
CA PRO A 39 7.24 -2.37 9.72
C PRO A 39 8.54 -1.65 10.10
N GLN A 40 8.75 -1.40 11.39
CA GLN A 40 9.93 -0.70 11.92
C GLN A 40 11.25 -1.44 11.59
N MET A 41 11.23 -2.78 11.56
CA MET A 41 12.41 -3.57 11.19
C MET A 41 12.81 -3.39 9.73
N ILE A 42 11.85 -3.10 8.85
CA ILE A 42 12.06 -2.96 7.40
C ILE A 42 12.39 -1.51 7.03
N ASN A 43 11.89 -0.55 7.80
CA ASN A 43 12.03 0.87 7.49
C ASN A 43 13.50 1.34 7.48
N ILE A 44 14.33 0.90 8.43
CA ILE A 44 15.74 1.31 8.51
C ILE A 44 16.57 0.78 7.32
N PRO A 45 16.55 -0.52 7.00
CA PRO A 45 17.19 -1.02 5.78
C PRO A 45 16.70 -0.32 4.51
N ASN A 46 15.39 -0.10 4.35
CA ASN A 46 14.84 0.60 3.20
C ASN A 46 15.35 2.04 3.11
N TYR A 47 15.46 2.75 4.24
CA TYR A 47 16.02 4.09 4.27
C TYR A 47 17.46 4.10 3.75
N LEU A 48 18.30 3.16 4.20
CA LEU A 48 19.69 3.07 3.76
C LEU A 48 19.81 2.77 2.26
N ILE A 49 18.95 1.88 1.75
CA ILE A 49 18.89 1.56 0.32
C ILE A 49 18.45 2.79 -0.49
N MET A 50 17.41 3.51 -0.05
CA MET A 50 16.90 4.68 -0.77
C MET A 50 17.80 5.90 -0.67
N ARG A 51 18.57 6.00 0.41
CA ARG A 51 19.58 7.05 0.56
C ARG A 51 20.79 6.86 -0.37
N ASN A 52 21.19 5.60 -0.58
CA ASN A 52 22.35 5.23 -1.36
C ASN A 52 21.95 4.22 -2.43
N LEU A 53 21.02 4.62 -3.32
CA LEU A 53 20.54 3.72 -4.36
C LEU A 53 21.64 3.53 -5.40
N ASP A 54 22.42 2.48 -5.20
CA ASP A 54 23.40 1.99 -6.16
C ASP A 54 23.23 0.48 -6.29
N PHE A 55 22.35 0.05 -7.19
CA PHE A 55 22.12 -1.37 -7.47
C PHE A 55 23.43 -2.02 -7.98
N TYR A 56 24.35 -2.34 -7.05
CA TYR A 56 25.66 -2.97 -7.36
C TYR A 56 26.44 -2.28 -8.49
N GLY A 57 26.40 -0.94 -8.57
CA GLY A 57 27.07 -0.19 -9.63
C GLY A 57 26.30 -0.13 -10.95
N ILE A 58 25.13 -0.77 -11.08
CA ILE A 58 24.33 -0.75 -12.33
C ILE A 58 23.82 0.66 -12.62
N ILE A 59 23.40 1.40 -11.60
CA ILE A 59 22.93 2.79 -11.78
C ILE A 59 24.08 3.69 -12.22
N LYS A 60 25.28 3.50 -11.66
CA LYS A 60 26.49 4.17 -12.10
C LYS A 60 26.82 3.86 -13.56
N LEU A 61 26.62 2.61 -14.00
CA LEU A 61 26.87 2.19 -15.37
C LEU A 61 25.86 2.81 -16.36
N ILE A 62 24.59 2.97 -15.96
CA ILE A 62 23.52 3.47 -16.85
C ILE A 62 23.45 5.00 -16.87
N ILE A 63 23.61 5.65 -15.72
CA ILE A 63 23.42 7.11 -15.57
C ILE A 63 24.76 7.86 -15.63
N GLY A 64 25.91 7.15 -15.49
CA GLY A 64 27.24 7.76 -15.58
C GLY A 64 27.62 8.69 -14.41
N THR A 65 26.80 8.72 -13.34
CA THR A 65 27.05 9.59 -12.18
C THR A 65 27.99 8.91 -11.19
N PRO A 66 29.02 9.60 -10.68
CA PRO A 66 30.02 9.03 -9.76
C PRO A 66 29.53 8.85 -8.33
N SER A 67 28.32 9.30 -7.99
CA SER A 67 27.78 9.27 -6.63
C SER A 67 26.45 8.50 -6.57
N PRO A 68 26.17 7.79 -5.47
CA PRO A 68 24.89 7.10 -5.28
C PRO A 68 23.74 8.11 -5.37
N VAL A 69 22.70 7.73 -6.09
CA VAL A 69 21.49 8.55 -6.24
C VAL A 69 20.69 8.47 -4.94
N SER A 70 20.53 9.61 -4.27
CA SER A 70 19.64 9.68 -3.09
C SER A 70 18.20 9.96 -3.50
N LEU A 71 17.29 9.09 -3.11
CA LEU A 71 15.85 9.26 -3.29
C LEU A 71 15.15 9.86 -2.06
N ILE A 72 15.91 10.31 -1.07
CA ILE A 72 15.37 11.01 0.10
C ILE A 72 14.70 12.32 -0.36
N ASN A 73 13.59 12.68 0.27
CA ASN A 73 12.70 13.80 -0.14
C ASN A 73 12.01 13.64 -1.49
N SER A 74 12.08 12.45 -2.11
CA SER A 74 11.40 12.14 -3.36
C SER A 74 10.22 11.18 -3.13
N PRO A 75 9.09 11.33 -3.84
CA PRO A 75 8.01 10.33 -3.82
C PRO A 75 8.46 8.94 -4.29
N LEU A 76 9.55 8.87 -5.03
CA LEU A 76 10.13 7.62 -5.54
C LEU A 76 10.54 6.66 -4.41
N SER A 77 10.92 7.19 -3.23
CA SER A 77 11.23 6.37 -2.05
C SER A 77 10.05 5.50 -1.58
N PHE A 78 8.81 5.87 -1.92
CA PHE A 78 7.60 5.08 -1.67
C PHE A 78 7.11 4.31 -2.89
N ILE A 79 7.27 4.90 -4.09
CA ILE A 79 6.79 4.29 -5.34
C ILE A 79 7.60 3.03 -5.68
N ILE A 80 8.92 3.08 -5.55
CA ILE A 80 9.79 1.95 -5.89
C ILE A 80 9.48 0.72 -5.03
N PRO A 81 9.44 0.78 -3.69
CA PRO A 81 9.03 -0.37 -2.89
C PRO A 81 7.61 -0.86 -3.23
N ALA A 82 6.66 0.06 -3.52
CA ALA A 82 5.30 -0.31 -3.88
C ALA A 82 5.24 -1.11 -5.20
N VAL A 83 6.01 -0.71 -6.22
CA VAL A 83 6.13 -1.40 -7.51
C VAL A 83 6.85 -2.74 -7.38
N LEU A 84 7.78 -2.86 -6.45
CA LEU A 84 8.50 -4.11 -6.16
C LEU A 84 7.70 -5.06 -5.23
N GLY A 85 6.46 -4.72 -4.88
CA GLY A 85 5.64 -5.53 -3.98
C GLY A 85 6.03 -5.43 -2.50
N GLN A 86 6.84 -4.45 -2.14
CA GLN A 86 7.29 -4.16 -0.77
C GLN A 86 6.61 -2.92 -0.16
N GLY A 87 5.47 -2.50 -0.71
CA GLY A 87 4.66 -1.42 -0.14
C GLY A 87 4.06 -1.81 1.23
N LEU A 88 3.43 -0.84 1.89
CA LEU A 88 2.82 -1.03 3.21
C LEU A 88 1.90 -2.26 3.24
N LYS A 89 2.27 -3.25 4.08
CA LYS A 89 1.50 -4.50 4.27
C LYS A 89 1.16 -5.26 2.98
N SER A 90 2.02 -5.21 1.97
CA SER A 90 1.82 -5.88 0.68
C SER A 90 1.55 -7.39 0.82
N GLY A 91 2.18 -8.07 1.79
CA GLY A 91 1.94 -9.49 2.05
C GLY A 91 0.48 -9.81 2.35
N LEU A 92 -0.20 -8.94 3.13
CA LEU A 92 -1.63 -9.10 3.42
C LEU A 92 -2.49 -8.96 2.17
N PHE A 93 -2.18 -7.99 1.28
CA PHE A 93 -2.92 -7.82 0.04
C PHE A 93 -2.70 -9.00 -0.92
N ILE A 94 -1.48 -9.52 -1.02
CA ILE A 94 -1.19 -10.72 -1.80
C ILE A 94 -2.02 -11.90 -1.27
N LEU A 95 -2.12 -12.09 0.04
CA LEU A 95 -2.94 -13.12 0.65
C LEU A 95 -4.43 -12.95 0.28
N ILE A 96 -4.98 -11.74 0.45
CA ILE A 96 -6.39 -11.45 0.13
C ILE A 96 -6.68 -11.72 -1.35
N PHE A 97 -5.85 -11.20 -2.26
CA PHE A 97 -6.03 -11.43 -3.69
C PHE A 97 -5.90 -12.92 -4.06
N ARG A 98 -4.92 -13.62 -3.47
CA ARG A 98 -4.78 -15.07 -3.70
C ARG A 98 -6.04 -15.82 -3.29
N GLN A 99 -6.59 -15.57 -2.11
CA GLN A 99 -7.81 -16.23 -1.64
C GLN A 99 -9.00 -15.91 -2.54
N PHE A 100 -9.11 -14.65 -2.98
CA PHE A 100 -10.18 -14.23 -3.88
C PHE A 100 -10.07 -14.93 -5.24
N PHE A 101 -8.87 -14.99 -5.83
CA PHE A 101 -8.67 -15.66 -7.12
C PHE A 101 -8.86 -17.17 -7.03
N LEU A 102 -8.55 -17.82 -5.92
CA LEU A 102 -8.84 -19.23 -5.70
C LEU A 102 -10.35 -19.53 -5.70
N GLY A 103 -11.17 -18.56 -5.27
CA GLY A 103 -12.63 -18.67 -5.29
C GLY A 103 -13.28 -18.44 -6.67
N ILE A 104 -12.53 -18.05 -7.69
CA ILE A 104 -13.05 -17.91 -9.06
C ILE A 104 -12.93 -19.26 -9.78
N PRO A 105 -13.98 -19.77 -10.46
CA PRO A 105 -13.94 -21.01 -11.23
C PRO A 105 -12.82 -21.01 -12.27
N ASN A 106 -12.14 -22.16 -12.44
CA ASN A 106 -11.04 -22.30 -13.41
C ASN A 106 -11.54 -22.24 -14.86
N GLU A 107 -12.77 -22.64 -15.09
CA GLU A 107 -13.43 -22.70 -16.40
C GLU A 107 -13.43 -21.34 -17.11
N LEU A 108 -13.49 -20.24 -16.35
CA LEU A 108 -13.42 -18.89 -16.93
C LEU A 108 -12.04 -18.58 -17.52
N GLU A 109 -10.99 -19.09 -16.89
CA GLU A 109 -9.62 -18.91 -17.36
C GLU A 109 -9.33 -19.84 -18.55
N GLU A 110 -9.78 -21.09 -18.46
CA GLU A 110 -9.64 -22.09 -19.53
C GLU A 110 -10.38 -21.64 -20.80
N ALA A 111 -11.60 -21.14 -20.69
CA ALA A 111 -12.35 -20.59 -21.83
C ALA A 111 -11.59 -19.43 -22.50
N ALA A 112 -11.02 -18.52 -21.70
CA ALA A 112 -10.23 -17.42 -22.23
C ALA A 112 -8.96 -17.89 -22.97
N MET A 113 -8.33 -18.95 -22.49
CA MET A 113 -7.16 -19.53 -23.15
C MET A 113 -7.53 -20.23 -24.45
N ILE A 114 -8.69 -20.90 -24.52
CA ILE A 114 -9.23 -21.48 -25.75
C ILE A 114 -9.49 -20.37 -26.77
N ASP A 115 -9.98 -19.20 -26.33
CA ASP A 115 -10.18 -18.02 -27.18
C ASP A 115 -8.85 -17.30 -27.56
N GLY A 116 -7.69 -17.88 -27.25
CA GLY A 116 -6.37 -17.37 -27.63
C GLY A 116 -5.86 -16.22 -26.76
N CYS A 117 -6.41 -16.03 -25.55
CA CYS A 117 -5.89 -15.05 -24.61
C CYS A 117 -4.61 -15.58 -23.94
N SER A 118 -3.55 -14.75 -23.88
CA SER A 118 -2.39 -15.04 -23.03
C SER A 118 -2.76 -14.86 -21.53
N HIS A 119 -1.99 -15.45 -20.61
CA HIS A 119 -2.21 -15.35 -19.16
C HIS A 119 -2.34 -13.89 -18.68
N LEU A 120 -1.49 -12.98 -19.16
CA LEU A 120 -1.57 -11.56 -18.81
C LEU A 120 -2.86 -10.92 -19.34
N LYS A 121 -3.26 -11.24 -20.58
CA LYS A 121 -4.50 -10.74 -21.17
C LYS A 121 -5.72 -11.26 -20.41
N THR A 122 -5.71 -12.53 -20.01
CA THR A 122 -6.73 -13.16 -19.16
C THR A 122 -6.81 -12.48 -17.81
N PHE A 123 -5.64 -12.20 -17.19
CA PHE A 123 -5.60 -11.46 -15.92
C PHE A 123 -6.29 -10.09 -16.03
N PHE A 124 -5.89 -9.25 -16.98
CA PHE A 124 -6.44 -7.89 -17.08
C PHE A 124 -7.89 -7.83 -17.60
N LYS A 125 -8.29 -8.72 -18.51
CA LYS A 125 -9.62 -8.68 -19.13
C LYS A 125 -10.69 -9.45 -18.36
N ILE A 126 -10.31 -10.49 -17.62
CA ILE A 126 -11.26 -11.40 -16.97
C ILE A 126 -11.06 -11.43 -15.48
N MET A 127 -9.87 -11.78 -15.00
CA MET A 127 -9.64 -12.04 -13.58
C MET A 127 -9.71 -10.77 -12.74
N LEU A 128 -9.07 -9.69 -13.17
CA LEU A 128 -9.03 -8.42 -12.45
C LEU A 128 -10.40 -7.73 -12.35
N PRO A 129 -11.21 -7.65 -13.44
CA PRO A 129 -12.58 -7.13 -13.34
C PRO A 129 -13.50 -7.98 -12.45
N ASN A 130 -13.36 -9.30 -12.45
CA ASN A 130 -14.09 -10.17 -11.54
C ASN A 130 -13.68 -9.99 -10.09
N ALA A 131 -12.44 -9.54 -9.83
CA ALA A 131 -11.92 -9.23 -8.51
C ALA A 131 -12.26 -7.81 -8.03
N LYS A 132 -13.22 -7.11 -8.65
CA LYS A 132 -13.60 -5.73 -8.33
C LYS A 132 -13.85 -5.51 -6.83
N THR A 133 -14.57 -6.43 -6.17
CA THR A 133 -14.84 -6.35 -4.74
C THR A 133 -13.55 -6.38 -3.92
N ALA A 134 -12.65 -7.32 -4.19
CA ALA A 134 -11.35 -7.40 -3.52
C ALA A 134 -10.48 -6.16 -3.80
N LEU A 135 -10.51 -5.64 -5.04
CA LEU A 135 -9.79 -4.42 -5.40
C LEU A 135 -10.27 -3.20 -4.61
N ILE A 136 -11.59 -3.04 -4.43
CA ILE A 136 -12.15 -1.92 -3.68
C ILE A 136 -11.83 -2.06 -2.20
N ILE A 137 -11.95 -3.25 -1.62
CA ILE A 137 -11.60 -3.51 -0.22
C ILE A 137 -10.12 -3.22 0.03
N CYS A 138 -9.22 -3.85 -0.75
CA CYS A 138 -7.79 -3.62 -0.64
C CYS A 138 -7.43 -2.16 -0.93
N GLY A 139 -8.08 -1.52 -1.91
CA GLY A 139 -7.89 -0.11 -2.24
C GLY A 139 -8.24 0.82 -1.09
N THR A 140 -9.32 0.54 -0.38
CA THR A 140 -9.72 1.29 0.82
C THR A 140 -8.66 1.17 1.92
N PHE A 141 -8.15 -0.04 2.18
CA PHE A 141 -7.08 -0.24 3.17
C PHE A 141 -5.77 0.43 2.75
N VAL A 142 -5.36 0.27 1.49
CA VAL A 142 -4.15 0.92 0.95
C VAL A 142 -4.25 2.44 1.11
N ALA A 143 -5.37 3.05 0.69
CA ALA A 143 -5.57 4.48 0.83
C ALA A 143 -5.53 4.92 2.29
N SER A 144 -6.21 4.19 3.18
CA SER A 144 -6.23 4.50 4.62
C SER A 144 -4.84 4.41 5.24
N TRP A 145 -4.07 3.36 4.95
CA TRP A 145 -2.74 3.19 5.54
C TRP A 145 -1.73 4.20 5.03
N TYR A 146 -1.70 4.50 3.73
CA TYR A 146 -0.82 5.57 3.21
C TYR A 146 -1.23 6.96 3.69
N TRP A 147 -2.53 7.19 3.95
CA TRP A 147 -3.01 8.45 4.48
C TRP A 147 -2.56 8.68 5.92
N THR A 148 -2.61 7.63 6.74
CA THR A 148 -2.27 7.68 8.17
C THR A 148 -0.81 7.37 8.47
N ASP A 149 -0.01 6.98 7.46
CA ASP A 149 1.39 6.65 7.65
C ASP A 149 2.18 7.87 8.16
N TYR A 150 2.83 7.68 9.29
CA TYR A 150 3.72 8.65 9.91
C TYR A 150 5.18 8.20 9.81
N ASP A 151 5.47 6.93 10.11
CA ASP A 151 6.82 6.40 10.27
C ASP A 151 7.62 6.48 8.97
N GLY A 152 7.01 6.09 7.85
CA GLY A 152 7.64 6.16 6.54
C GLY A 152 7.99 7.61 6.15
N PRO A 153 7.01 8.52 6.07
CA PRO A 153 7.29 9.92 5.76
C PRO A 153 8.27 10.59 6.72
N TYR A 154 8.23 10.27 8.01
CA TYR A 154 9.17 10.82 8.99
C TYR A 154 10.61 10.45 8.68
N LEU A 155 10.87 9.23 8.21
CA LEU A 155 12.21 8.78 7.81
C LEU A 155 12.66 9.34 6.47
N PHE A 156 11.76 9.34 5.46
CA PHE A 156 12.14 9.67 4.08
C PHE A 156 12.03 11.15 3.74
N TYR A 157 11.19 11.93 4.44
CA TYR A 157 11.00 13.35 4.17
C TYR A 157 11.61 14.21 5.27
N THR A 158 12.73 14.86 4.98
CA THR A 158 13.39 15.81 5.89
C THR A 158 12.86 17.24 5.72
N SER A 159 12.47 17.62 4.49
CA SER A 159 11.99 18.98 4.16
C SER A 159 10.50 19.04 3.85
N LYS A 160 9.87 17.90 3.51
CA LYS A 160 8.43 17.81 3.20
C LYS A 160 7.68 17.28 4.43
N ARG A 161 6.46 17.75 4.61
CA ARG A 161 5.59 17.31 5.71
C ARG A 161 4.28 16.75 5.15
N THR A 162 3.91 15.55 5.56
CA THR A 162 2.58 14.97 5.28
C THR A 162 1.57 15.48 6.29
N ILE A 163 0.27 15.26 6.00
CA ILE A 163 -0.81 15.66 6.94
C ILE A 163 -0.66 14.93 8.27
N SER A 164 -0.32 13.63 8.25
CA SER A 164 -0.08 12.83 9.46
C SER A 164 1.07 13.40 10.32
N MET A 165 2.18 13.82 9.69
CA MET A 165 3.29 14.47 10.39
C MET A 165 2.87 15.83 10.99
N GLN A 166 2.14 16.65 10.21
CA GLN A 166 1.66 17.95 10.70
C GLN A 166 0.67 17.82 11.84
N LEU A 167 -0.16 16.77 11.84
CA LEU A 167 -1.11 16.52 12.92
C LEU A 167 -0.41 16.19 14.25
N ILE A 168 0.68 15.41 14.21
CA ILE A 168 1.48 15.10 15.40
C ILE A 168 2.21 16.35 15.91
N ASP A 169 2.77 17.14 15.00
CA ASP A 169 3.47 18.39 15.32
C ASP A 169 2.51 19.58 15.51
N PHE A 170 1.20 19.35 15.59
CA PHE A 170 0.18 20.40 15.57
C PHE A 170 0.34 21.41 16.72
N ASN A 171 0.75 20.95 17.89
CA ASN A 171 1.01 21.85 19.03
C ASN A 171 2.14 22.85 18.74
N SER A 172 3.19 22.43 18.05
CA SER A 172 4.29 23.32 17.65
C SER A 172 3.86 24.33 16.57
N LEU A 173 2.90 23.95 15.72
CA LEU A 173 2.29 24.87 14.77
C LEU A 173 1.41 25.90 15.47
N ILE A 174 0.62 25.50 16.46
CA ILE A 174 -0.17 26.41 17.28
C ILE A 174 0.73 27.45 17.94
N ASP A 175 1.84 27.02 18.55
CA ASP A 175 2.79 27.92 19.22
C ASP A 175 3.41 28.96 18.29
N LYS A 176 3.54 28.62 17.00
CA LYS A 176 4.10 29.50 15.99
C LYS A 176 3.10 30.54 15.48
N TYR A 177 1.81 30.21 15.40
CA TYR A 177 0.81 31.06 14.74
C TYR A 177 -0.16 31.76 15.69
N LEU A 178 -0.30 31.25 16.94
CA LEU A 178 -1.17 31.89 17.92
C LEU A 178 -0.39 32.86 18.84
N THR A 179 -1.02 33.95 19.20
CA THR A 179 -0.50 34.89 20.19
C THR A 179 -0.46 34.26 21.58
N LEU A 180 0.40 34.78 22.48
CA LEU A 180 0.55 34.25 23.84
C LEU A 180 -0.78 34.16 24.61
N SER A 181 -1.72 35.10 24.37
CA SER A 181 -3.06 35.09 24.97
C SER A 181 -3.96 33.96 24.45
N GLN A 182 -3.70 33.45 23.22
CA GLN A 182 -4.46 32.38 22.57
C GLN A 182 -3.84 31.01 22.75
N GLN A 183 -2.65 30.91 23.37
CA GLN A 183 -1.95 29.65 23.62
C GLN A 183 -2.47 28.86 24.81
N ASN A 184 -3.55 29.31 25.46
CA ASN A 184 -4.16 28.62 26.60
C ASN A 184 -4.80 27.29 26.16
N ALA A 185 -4.83 26.30 27.04
CA ALA A 185 -5.43 24.98 26.82
C ALA A 185 -6.88 25.06 26.33
N TYR A 186 -7.61 26.13 26.68
CA TYR A 186 -8.97 26.38 26.24
C TYR A 186 -9.12 26.48 24.71
N TYR A 187 -8.14 27.07 24.02
CA TYR A 187 -8.15 27.16 22.54
C TYR A 187 -7.41 26.01 21.85
N ARG A 188 -6.40 25.44 22.48
CA ARG A 188 -5.58 24.35 21.91
C ARG A 188 -6.37 23.07 21.68
N ILE A 189 -7.12 22.62 22.68
CA ILE A 189 -7.87 21.38 22.64
C ILE A 189 -8.92 21.38 21.50
N PRO A 190 -9.80 22.39 21.38
CA PRO A 190 -10.77 22.45 20.29
C PRO A 190 -10.12 22.52 18.89
N LEU A 191 -9.01 23.26 18.73
CA LEU A 191 -8.30 23.35 17.47
C LEU A 191 -7.67 22.01 17.07
N GLN A 192 -7.06 21.30 18.02
CA GLN A 192 -6.51 19.97 17.78
C GLN A 192 -7.60 18.97 17.41
N GLN A 193 -8.74 19.00 18.11
CA GLN A 193 -9.89 18.14 17.78
C GLN A 193 -10.45 18.45 16.39
N ALA A 194 -10.57 19.72 16.02
CA ALA A 194 -11.00 20.12 14.69
C ALA A 194 -10.01 19.61 13.61
N ALA A 195 -8.70 19.76 13.84
CA ALA A 195 -7.69 19.23 12.92
C ALA A 195 -7.79 17.71 12.76
N CYS A 196 -8.02 16.96 13.85
CA CYS A 196 -8.26 15.51 13.79
C CYS A 196 -9.49 15.18 12.96
N ILE A 197 -10.61 15.90 13.11
CA ILE A 197 -11.84 15.69 12.32
C ILE A 197 -11.55 15.93 10.84
N PHE A 198 -10.88 17.01 10.46
CA PHE A 198 -10.52 17.27 9.08
C PHE A 198 -9.60 16.20 8.48
N CYS A 199 -8.67 15.65 9.28
CA CYS A 199 -7.80 14.55 8.83
C CYS A 199 -8.55 13.23 8.65
N ILE A 200 -9.56 12.94 9.46
CA ILE A 200 -10.35 11.68 9.39
C ILE A 200 -11.45 11.76 8.32
N LEU A 201 -11.98 12.94 8.04
CA LEU A 201 -13.12 13.14 7.14
C LEU A 201 -12.95 12.48 5.75
N PRO A 202 -11.80 12.60 5.04
CA PRO A 202 -11.61 11.92 3.76
C PRO A 202 -11.69 10.39 3.88
N LEU A 203 -11.20 9.81 4.99
CA LEU A 203 -11.25 8.37 5.24
C LEU A 203 -12.68 7.90 5.52
N ILE A 204 -13.47 8.68 6.27
CA ILE A 204 -14.89 8.40 6.50
C ILE A 204 -15.64 8.38 5.17
N ILE A 205 -15.42 9.38 4.32
CA ILE A 205 -16.04 9.47 2.99
C ILE A 205 -15.66 8.25 2.15
N LEU A 206 -14.38 7.90 2.11
CA LEU A 206 -13.88 6.72 1.39
C LEU A 206 -14.55 5.44 1.90
N PHE A 207 -14.66 5.26 3.22
CA PHE A 207 -15.29 4.11 3.83
C PHE A 207 -16.78 4.02 3.52
N LEU A 208 -17.52 5.15 3.57
CA LEU A 208 -18.95 5.19 3.22
C LEU A 208 -19.20 4.73 1.79
N PHE A 209 -18.34 5.06 0.84
CA PHE A 209 -18.43 4.54 -0.53
C PHE A 209 -18.09 3.06 -0.65
N SER A 210 -17.17 2.57 0.19
CA SER A 210 -16.65 1.21 0.12
C SER A 210 -17.46 0.20 0.92
N GLN A 211 -18.25 0.60 1.92
CA GLN A 211 -18.94 -0.27 2.88
C GLN A 211 -19.78 -1.37 2.24
N LYS A 212 -20.48 -1.05 1.13
CA LYS A 212 -21.30 -2.03 0.39
C LYS A 212 -20.46 -3.21 -0.16
N PHE A 213 -19.21 -2.97 -0.52
CA PHE A 213 -18.31 -4.01 -1.04
C PHE A 213 -17.75 -4.88 0.09
N PHE A 214 -17.59 -4.33 1.29
CA PHE A 214 -17.25 -5.13 2.48
C PHE A 214 -18.35 -6.13 2.80
N ALA A 215 -19.62 -5.70 2.80
CA ALA A 215 -20.76 -6.60 3.02
C ALA A 215 -20.79 -7.74 1.98
N GLN A 216 -20.68 -7.41 0.68
CA GLN A 216 -20.62 -8.41 -0.40
C GLN A 216 -19.43 -9.38 -0.29
N GLY A 217 -18.27 -8.89 0.20
CA GLY A 217 -17.08 -9.72 0.41
C GLY A 217 -17.30 -10.78 1.49
N ILE A 218 -17.97 -10.42 2.58
CA ILE A 218 -18.30 -11.32 3.69
C ILE A 218 -19.32 -12.38 3.27
N GLU A 219 -20.40 -11.99 2.57
CA GLU A 219 -21.40 -12.91 2.06
C GLU A 219 -20.80 -13.98 1.15
N ARG A 220 -19.88 -13.59 0.27
CA ARG A 220 -19.21 -14.52 -0.66
C ARG A 220 -18.29 -15.51 0.04
N SER A 221 -17.65 -15.11 1.13
CA SER A 221 -16.82 -16.01 1.95
C SER A 221 -17.62 -16.94 2.85
N GLY A 222 -18.84 -16.55 3.24
CA GLY A 222 -19.74 -17.36 4.07
C GLY A 222 -20.56 -18.42 3.32
N LEU A 223 -20.64 -18.35 1.98
CA LEU A 223 -21.34 -19.32 1.15
C LEU A 223 -20.48 -20.49 0.67
N VAL A 224 -19.20 -20.54 1.01
CA VAL A 224 -18.22 -21.58 0.63
C VAL A 224 -17.87 -22.46 1.85
N GLY A 225 -18.79 -22.56 2.81
CA GLY A 225 -18.71 -23.46 3.97
C GLY A 225 -19.62 -24.66 3.79
#